data_cdf95343091abc03e023d05a2f1c1b11
#
_entry.id   cdf95343091abc03e023d05a2f1c1b11
#
_cell.length_a   1.000
_cell.length_b   1.000
_cell.length_c   1.000
_cell.angle_alpha   90.00
_cell.angle_beta   90.00
_cell.angle_gamma   90.00
#
_symmetry.space_group_name_H-M   'P 1'
#
loop_
_entity.id
_entity.type
_entity.pdbx_description
1 polymer ?
#
loop_
_entity_poly.entity_id
_entity_poly.type
_entity_poly.pdbx_seq_one_letter_code
_entity_poly.pdbx_strand_id
1 'polypeptide(L)'
;MSGCGEEQDPDEGTNGVGKLTAKQIEAKARKSAEGADAVRLSGTVVSKGSSYRIDMRLKENGGVGEVSAKDGPRFELLRLAESLYLKADADFWAHDGKGGKQSAADKQAAGKLEGKYVRVHSEDPSYKQLSAFTDMKVLMEGLLSLDGEREVGERKEIGGVRTVQVMAGEGGGGRLDVALVGKPYPLRLERGGGAGVVEMAEWGKDFTLRKPKKEQTVDHGEPGAGSGLSGS
;
A
#
# COMPACT_ATOMS: atom_id res chain seq x y z
N MET A 1 53.01 2.57 19.91
CA MET A 1 52.07 1.44 19.71
C MET A 1 50.89 1.97 18.92
N SER A 2 50.91 1.79 17.63
CA SER A 2 49.82 2.21 16.73
C SER A 2 48.78 1.10 16.74
N GLY A 3 47.65 1.35 17.37
CA GLY A 3 46.49 0.48 17.28
C GLY A 3 45.87 0.65 15.89
N CYS A 4 46.06 -0.31 14.99
CA CYS A 4 45.21 -0.46 13.82
C CYS A 4 43.81 -0.84 14.34
N GLY A 5 42.88 0.11 14.35
CA GLY A 5 41.48 -0.24 14.45
C GLY A 5 41.13 -1.00 13.15
N GLU A 6 40.78 -2.29 13.27
CA GLU A 6 40.14 -3.02 12.18
C GLU A 6 38.83 -2.28 11.89
N GLU A 7 38.79 -1.56 10.76
CA GLU A 7 37.53 -1.07 10.23
C GLU A 7 36.69 -2.31 9.91
N GLN A 8 35.72 -2.61 10.74
CA GLN A 8 34.76 -3.67 10.47
C GLN A 8 34.08 -3.40 9.14
N ASP A 9 34.16 -4.37 8.20
CA ASP A 9 33.45 -4.29 6.91
C ASP A 9 31.95 -4.10 7.21
N PRO A 10 31.36 -2.95 6.84
CA PRO A 10 29.94 -2.67 7.12
C PRO A 10 29.00 -3.69 6.45
N ASP A 11 29.51 -4.51 5.54
CA ASP A 11 28.78 -5.58 4.86
C ASP A 11 29.05 -6.98 5.43
N GLU A 12 29.83 -7.08 6.52
CA GLU A 12 30.07 -8.36 7.19
C GLU A 12 28.74 -8.95 7.72
N GLY A 13 28.50 -10.24 7.42
CA GLY A 13 27.28 -10.96 7.77
C GLY A 13 26.03 -10.48 7.04
N THR A 14 26.19 -9.77 5.92
CA THR A 14 25.07 -9.34 5.06
C THR A 14 24.84 -10.29 3.88
N ASN A 15 23.76 -10.04 3.14
CA ASN A 15 23.45 -10.74 1.87
C ASN A 15 24.30 -10.27 0.68
N GLY A 16 25.24 -9.36 0.90
CA GLY A 16 26.16 -8.83 -0.11
C GLY A 16 25.57 -7.75 -1.04
N VAL A 17 24.31 -7.41 -0.89
CA VAL A 17 23.65 -6.39 -1.72
C VAL A 17 24.28 -5.01 -1.53
N GLY A 18 24.78 -4.69 -0.34
CA GLY A 18 25.42 -3.41 -0.04
C GLY A 18 26.69 -3.12 -0.84
N LYS A 19 27.30 -4.13 -1.47
CA LYS A 19 28.51 -4.00 -2.33
C LYS A 19 28.18 -3.74 -3.81
N LEU A 20 26.92 -3.70 -4.17
CA LEU A 20 26.45 -3.52 -5.54
C LEU A 20 26.24 -2.03 -5.88
N THR A 21 26.15 -1.74 -7.19
CA THR A 21 25.72 -0.42 -7.64
C THR A 21 24.25 -0.15 -7.26
N ALA A 22 23.88 1.11 -7.12
CA ALA A 22 22.51 1.49 -6.74
C ALA A 22 21.44 0.89 -7.67
N LYS A 23 21.69 0.89 -8.99
CA LYS A 23 20.79 0.23 -9.97
C LYS A 23 20.67 -1.28 -9.76
N GLN A 24 21.75 -1.95 -9.38
CA GLN A 24 21.72 -3.39 -9.08
C GLN A 24 21.00 -3.68 -7.77
N ILE A 25 21.16 -2.83 -6.75
CA ILE A 25 20.43 -2.93 -5.47
C ILE A 25 18.92 -2.79 -5.74
N GLU A 26 18.51 -1.73 -6.45
CA GLU A 26 17.11 -1.50 -6.84
C GLU A 26 16.53 -2.70 -7.60
N ALA A 27 17.25 -3.20 -8.62
CA ALA A 27 16.80 -4.34 -9.41
C ALA A 27 16.62 -5.62 -8.57
N LYS A 28 17.54 -5.89 -7.62
CA LYS A 28 17.42 -7.03 -6.71
C LYS A 28 16.26 -6.88 -5.73
N ALA A 29 16.05 -5.66 -5.20
CA ALA A 29 14.93 -5.37 -4.32
C ALA A 29 13.59 -5.56 -5.04
N ARG A 30 13.46 -5.03 -6.25
CA ARG A 30 12.29 -5.21 -7.11
C ARG A 30 12.01 -6.68 -7.40
N LYS A 31 13.02 -7.43 -7.84
CA LYS A 31 12.90 -8.87 -8.10
C LYS A 31 12.48 -9.66 -6.86
N SER A 32 13.00 -9.29 -5.67
CA SER A 32 12.61 -9.94 -4.42
C SER A 32 11.15 -9.64 -4.06
N ALA A 33 10.69 -8.40 -4.27
CA ALA A 33 9.31 -8.02 -4.05
C ALA A 33 8.33 -8.71 -5.01
N GLU A 34 8.69 -8.80 -6.30
CA GLU A 34 7.89 -9.50 -7.33
C GLU A 34 7.74 -11.00 -7.06
N GLY A 35 8.75 -11.62 -6.46
CA GLY A 35 8.74 -13.04 -6.08
C GLY A 35 8.26 -13.30 -4.66
N ALA A 36 7.60 -12.35 -4.01
CA ALA A 36 7.06 -12.53 -2.68
C ALA A 36 5.58 -12.93 -2.71
N ASP A 37 5.19 -13.87 -1.85
CA ASP A 37 3.81 -14.38 -1.78
C ASP A 37 2.87 -13.41 -1.04
N ALA A 38 3.42 -12.58 -0.15
CA ALA A 38 2.65 -11.63 0.65
C ALA A 38 3.51 -10.47 1.13
N VAL A 39 2.84 -9.34 1.44
CA VAL A 39 3.45 -8.15 2.05
C VAL A 39 2.41 -7.38 2.86
N ARG A 40 2.85 -6.69 3.92
CA ARG A 40 2.09 -5.63 4.58
C ARG A 40 2.69 -4.28 4.18
N LEU A 41 1.82 -3.39 3.72
CA LEU A 41 2.14 -2.00 3.39
C LEU A 41 1.47 -1.09 4.39
N SER A 42 2.21 -0.17 4.99
CA SER A 42 1.64 0.86 5.86
C SER A 42 2.30 2.21 5.61
N GLY A 43 1.51 3.27 5.63
CA GLY A 43 2.05 4.61 5.41
C GLY A 43 1.13 5.54 4.66
N THR A 44 1.73 6.48 3.92
CA THR A 44 1.01 7.47 3.14
C THR A 44 1.41 7.37 1.67
N VAL A 45 0.43 7.36 0.78
CA VAL A 45 0.60 7.39 -0.68
C VAL A 45 -0.16 8.56 -1.26
N VAL A 46 0.40 9.19 -2.28
CA VAL A 46 -0.30 10.20 -3.08
C VAL A 46 -0.71 9.57 -4.41
N SER A 47 -1.99 9.64 -4.71
CA SER A 47 -2.56 9.17 -5.97
C SER A 47 -3.50 10.23 -6.54
N LYS A 48 -3.30 10.60 -7.79
CA LYS A 48 -4.11 11.62 -8.50
C LYS A 48 -4.27 12.93 -7.71
N GLY A 49 -3.19 13.39 -7.04
CA GLY A 49 -3.19 14.62 -6.26
C GLY A 49 -3.82 14.51 -4.86
N SER A 50 -4.36 13.38 -4.50
CA SER A 50 -4.93 13.11 -3.18
C SER A 50 -4.00 12.25 -2.34
N SER A 51 -3.91 12.56 -1.05
CA SER A 51 -3.09 11.81 -0.08
C SER A 51 -3.95 10.80 0.68
N TYR A 52 -3.49 9.55 0.69
CA TYR A 52 -4.16 8.44 1.37
C TYR A 52 -3.23 7.80 2.39
N ARG A 53 -3.73 7.56 3.59
CA ARG A 53 -3.10 6.65 4.54
C ARG A 53 -3.59 5.25 4.24
N ILE A 54 -2.67 4.30 4.18
CA ILE A 54 -2.95 2.89 3.92
C ILE A 54 -2.36 2.00 5.02
N ASP A 55 -3.06 0.93 5.34
CA ASP A 55 -2.54 -0.24 6.07
C ASP A 55 -3.14 -1.48 5.44
N MET A 56 -2.40 -2.09 4.52
CA MET A 56 -2.88 -3.15 3.64
C MET A 56 -2.02 -4.39 3.79
N ARG A 57 -2.64 -5.55 3.91
CA ARG A 57 -2.01 -6.86 3.70
C ARG A 57 -2.40 -7.38 2.33
N LEU A 58 -1.40 -7.68 1.53
CA LEU A 58 -1.57 -8.05 0.12
C LEU A 58 -0.93 -9.40 -0.15
N LYS A 59 -1.54 -10.16 -1.04
CA LYS A 59 -0.99 -11.36 -1.67
C LYS A 59 -1.52 -11.51 -3.09
N GLU A 60 -1.00 -12.48 -3.85
CA GLU A 60 -1.34 -12.65 -5.27
C GLU A 60 -2.85 -12.61 -5.54
N ASN A 61 -3.63 -13.32 -4.74
CA ASN A 61 -5.08 -13.50 -4.96
C ASN A 61 -5.96 -12.42 -4.31
N GLY A 62 -5.37 -11.33 -3.79
CA GLY A 62 -6.15 -10.27 -3.18
C GLY A 62 -5.47 -9.58 -2.01
N GLY A 63 -6.26 -8.83 -1.27
CA GLY A 63 -5.77 -8.08 -0.14
C GLY A 63 -6.88 -7.64 0.79
N VAL A 64 -6.50 -7.23 1.97
CA VAL A 64 -7.37 -6.67 2.99
C VAL A 64 -6.66 -5.56 3.73
N GLY A 65 -7.39 -4.52 4.09
CA GLY A 65 -6.86 -3.46 4.92
C GLY A 65 -7.67 -2.18 4.85
N GLU A 66 -7.14 -1.16 5.48
CA GLU A 66 -7.78 0.15 5.61
C GLU A 66 -7.14 1.18 4.70
N VAL A 67 -7.98 2.03 4.14
CA VAL A 67 -7.61 3.22 3.38
C VAL A 67 -8.34 4.40 3.96
N SER A 68 -7.66 5.52 4.18
CA SER A 68 -8.29 6.78 4.56
C SER A 68 -7.70 7.93 3.76
N ALA A 69 -8.52 8.80 3.22
CA ALA A 69 -8.06 10.07 2.68
C ALA A 69 -7.57 10.97 3.82
N LYS A 70 -6.63 11.88 3.55
CA LYS A 70 -6.01 12.74 4.57
C LYS A 70 -7.02 13.49 5.43
N ASP A 71 -8.06 14.03 4.81
CA ASP A 71 -9.13 14.79 5.47
C ASP A 71 -10.51 14.20 5.12
N GLY A 72 -10.56 12.90 4.84
CA GLY A 72 -11.74 12.21 4.38
C GLY A 72 -12.08 10.96 5.18
N PRO A 73 -13.11 10.27 4.76
CA PRO A 73 -13.60 9.09 5.45
C PRO A 73 -12.59 7.93 5.37
N ARG A 74 -12.71 7.02 6.34
CA ARG A 74 -11.99 5.75 6.38
C ARG A 74 -12.88 4.65 5.83
N PHE A 75 -12.27 3.74 5.11
CA PHE A 75 -12.94 2.54 4.62
C PHE A 75 -11.99 1.33 4.61
N GLU A 76 -12.55 0.16 4.76
CA GLU A 76 -11.86 -1.13 4.65
C GLU A 76 -12.13 -1.72 3.26
N LEU A 77 -11.09 -2.21 2.62
CA LEU A 77 -11.17 -2.99 1.39
C LEU A 77 -10.84 -4.44 1.66
N LEU A 78 -11.58 -5.33 1.03
CA LEU A 78 -11.30 -6.76 1.01
C LEU A 78 -11.48 -7.27 -0.42
N ARG A 79 -10.42 -7.80 -1.02
CA ARG A 79 -10.48 -8.47 -2.32
C ARG A 79 -10.12 -9.94 -2.19
N LEU A 80 -10.95 -10.79 -2.77
CA LEU A 80 -10.69 -12.22 -2.94
C LEU A 80 -10.86 -12.54 -4.42
N ALA A 81 -9.77 -12.78 -5.11
CA ALA A 81 -9.74 -12.90 -6.57
C ALA A 81 -10.44 -11.70 -7.25
N GLU A 82 -11.55 -11.91 -7.93
CA GLU A 82 -12.31 -10.86 -8.61
C GLU A 82 -13.40 -10.21 -7.74
N SER A 83 -13.63 -10.75 -6.54
CA SER A 83 -14.65 -10.21 -5.64
C SER A 83 -14.08 -9.12 -4.76
N LEU A 84 -14.54 -7.89 -4.96
CA LEU A 84 -14.16 -6.72 -4.17
C LEU A 84 -15.30 -6.33 -3.22
N TYR A 85 -14.95 -6.06 -1.99
CA TYR A 85 -15.86 -5.61 -0.94
C TYR A 85 -15.33 -4.33 -0.30
N LEU A 86 -16.22 -3.40 -0.06
CA LEU A 86 -15.97 -2.13 0.62
C LEU A 86 -16.81 -2.09 1.90
N LYS A 87 -16.18 -1.76 3.02
CA LYS A 87 -16.87 -1.55 4.29
C LYS A 87 -16.46 -0.20 4.86
N ALA A 88 -17.43 0.60 5.26
CA ALA A 88 -17.20 1.94 5.77
C ALA A 88 -18.24 2.32 6.84
N ASP A 89 -18.02 3.45 7.47
CA ASP A 89 -18.99 4.08 8.37
C ASP A 89 -20.13 4.77 7.60
N ALA A 90 -21.14 5.23 8.34
CA ALA A 90 -22.29 5.93 7.75
C ALA A 90 -21.87 7.24 7.08
N ASP A 91 -20.84 7.91 7.60
CA ASP A 91 -20.37 9.19 7.05
C ASP A 91 -19.77 9.00 5.66
N PHE A 92 -19.04 7.91 5.42
CA PHE A 92 -18.55 7.57 4.09
C PHE A 92 -19.71 7.42 3.08
N TRP A 93 -20.72 6.63 3.46
CA TRP A 93 -21.88 6.37 2.59
C TRP A 93 -22.75 7.58 2.38
N ALA A 94 -22.78 8.50 3.35
CA ALA A 94 -23.54 9.74 3.25
C ALA A 94 -22.86 10.81 2.39
N HIS A 95 -21.51 10.78 2.26
CA HIS A 95 -20.73 11.73 1.46
C HIS A 95 -20.63 11.33 0.00
N ASP A 96 -21.73 10.93 -0.60
CA ASP A 96 -21.78 10.56 -1.99
C ASP A 96 -21.53 11.77 -2.89
N GLY A 97 -20.31 11.95 -3.34
CA GLY A 97 -19.74 12.72 -4.46
C GLY A 97 -20.42 13.94 -5.08
N LYS A 98 -21.63 14.22 -4.68
CA LYS A 98 -22.44 15.32 -5.17
C LYS A 98 -22.62 16.38 -4.09
N GLY A 99 -21.65 17.20 -3.82
CA GLY A 99 -21.64 18.35 -2.89
C GLY A 99 -22.97 19.05 -2.52
N GLY A 100 -24.02 18.26 -2.31
CA GLY A 100 -25.35 18.67 -1.95
C GLY A 100 -25.69 18.43 -0.48
N LYS A 101 -26.67 19.15 0.04
CA LYS A 101 -27.20 18.90 1.39
C LYS A 101 -27.79 17.50 1.46
N GLN A 102 -27.26 16.66 2.34
CA GLN A 102 -27.74 15.31 2.60
C GLN A 102 -29.21 15.35 3.04
N SER A 103 -30.05 14.58 2.39
CA SER A 103 -31.42 14.40 2.83
C SER A 103 -31.49 13.44 4.04
N ALA A 104 -32.57 13.49 4.79
CA ALA A 104 -32.82 12.53 5.87
C ALA A 104 -32.90 11.09 5.35
N ALA A 105 -33.35 10.89 4.12
CA ALA A 105 -33.41 9.59 3.44
C ALA A 105 -32.01 9.05 3.14
N ASP A 106 -31.07 9.90 2.70
CA ASP A 106 -29.69 9.51 2.41
C ASP A 106 -28.97 9.05 3.69
N LYS A 107 -29.16 9.78 4.79
CA LYS A 107 -28.61 9.39 6.10
C LYS A 107 -29.17 8.06 6.60
N GLN A 108 -30.47 7.82 6.40
CA GLN A 108 -31.09 6.55 6.77
C GLN A 108 -30.56 5.38 5.90
N ALA A 109 -30.37 5.62 4.61
CA ALA A 109 -29.78 4.63 3.70
C ALA A 109 -28.31 4.33 4.09
N ALA A 110 -27.52 5.36 4.34
CA ALA A 110 -26.14 5.24 4.81
C ALA A 110 -26.04 4.45 6.12
N GLY A 111 -26.93 4.69 7.09
CA GLY A 111 -26.96 3.93 8.34
C GLY A 111 -27.25 2.44 8.17
N LYS A 112 -27.94 2.03 7.10
CA LYS A 112 -28.15 0.61 6.79
C LYS A 112 -26.89 -0.09 6.26
N LEU A 113 -25.96 0.67 5.68
CA LEU A 113 -24.70 0.18 5.14
C LEU A 113 -23.56 0.23 6.15
N GLU A 114 -23.74 0.96 7.26
CA GLU A 114 -22.74 1.09 8.31
C GLU A 114 -22.24 -0.28 8.80
N GLY A 115 -20.93 -0.49 8.75
CA GLY A 115 -20.30 -1.75 9.16
C GLY A 115 -20.61 -2.97 8.30
N LYS A 116 -21.33 -2.81 7.19
CA LYS A 116 -21.59 -3.86 6.21
C LYS A 116 -20.54 -3.85 5.11
N TYR A 117 -20.25 -5.03 4.58
CA TYR A 117 -19.49 -5.17 3.35
C TYR A 117 -20.41 -4.98 2.16
N VAL A 118 -20.18 -3.95 1.39
CA VAL A 118 -20.86 -3.71 0.12
C VAL A 118 -20.01 -4.33 -0.98
N ARG A 119 -20.59 -5.22 -1.78
CA ARG A 119 -19.92 -5.79 -2.93
C ARG A 119 -19.82 -4.75 -4.05
N VAL A 120 -18.61 -4.51 -4.53
CA VAL A 120 -18.34 -3.62 -5.67
C VAL A 120 -18.21 -4.50 -6.91
N HIS A 121 -19.06 -4.30 -7.89
CA HIS A 121 -19.03 -5.05 -9.16
C HIS A 121 -17.97 -4.51 -10.10
N SER A 122 -17.46 -5.38 -10.99
CA SER A 122 -16.42 -5.01 -11.98
C SER A 122 -16.85 -3.92 -12.94
N GLU A 123 -18.15 -3.79 -13.18
CA GLU A 123 -18.76 -2.78 -14.04
C GLU A 123 -18.87 -1.40 -13.35
N ASP A 124 -18.70 -1.35 -12.03
CA ASP A 124 -18.72 -0.09 -11.28
C ASP A 124 -17.50 0.76 -11.65
N PRO A 125 -17.67 2.03 -12.01
CA PRO A 125 -16.55 2.93 -12.34
C PRO A 125 -15.49 3.04 -11.25
N SER A 126 -15.85 2.89 -9.98
CA SER A 126 -14.94 2.92 -8.85
C SER A 126 -14.13 1.62 -8.67
N TYR A 127 -14.57 0.51 -9.25
CA TYR A 127 -13.93 -0.81 -9.06
C TYR A 127 -12.44 -0.78 -9.38
N LYS A 128 -12.07 -0.21 -10.53
CA LYS A 128 -10.67 -0.15 -10.98
C LYS A 128 -9.79 0.65 -10.01
N GLN A 129 -10.30 1.73 -9.46
CA GLN A 129 -9.56 2.56 -8.51
C GLN A 129 -9.41 1.86 -7.16
N LEU A 130 -10.49 1.27 -6.65
CA LEU A 130 -10.49 0.57 -5.35
C LEU A 130 -9.69 -0.75 -5.41
N SER A 131 -9.82 -1.51 -6.49
CA SER A 131 -9.09 -2.77 -6.66
C SER A 131 -7.58 -2.55 -6.73
N ALA A 132 -7.11 -1.42 -7.25
CA ALA A 132 -5.69 -1.09 -7.31
C ALA A 132 -5.02 -1.07 -5.91
N PHE A 133 -5.74 -0.68 -4.86
CA PHE A 133 -5.22 -0.72 -3.48
C PHE A 133 -5.06 -2.14 -2.92
N THR A 134 -5.70 -3.13 -3.54
CA THR A 134 -5.68 -4.53 -3.11
C THR A 134 -4.91 -5.43 -4.07
N ASP A 135 -4.31 -4.86 -5.11
CA ASP A 135 -3.49 -5.57 -6.07
C ASP A 135 -2.00 -5.37 -5.76
N MET A 136 -1.37 -6.43 -5.26
CA MET A 136 0.03 -6.39 -4.84
C MET A 136 0.96 -5.99 -5.99
N LYS A 137 0.73 -6.54 -7.20
CA LYS A 137 1.58 -6.27 -8.35
C LYS A 137 1.46 -4.81 -8.80
N VAL A 138 0.24 -4.32 -8.94
CA VAL A 138 -0.03 -2.93 -9.35
C VAL A 138 0.56 -1.93 -8.34
N LEU A 139 0.39 -2.20 -7.03
CA LEU A 139 0.96 -1.34 -6.00
C LEU A 139 2.49 -1.38 -6.00
N MET A 140 3.10 -2.55 -6.12
CA MET A 140 4.56 -2.66 -6.16
C MET A 140 5.17 -1.98 -7.39
N GLU A 141 4.60 -2.16 -8.57
CA GLU A 141 5.04 -1.48 -9.79
C GLU A 141 4.98 0.05 -9.63
N GLY A 142 3.89 0.57 -9.07
CA GLY A 142 3.71 2.00 -8.85
C GLY A 142 4.58 2.57 -7.73
N LEU A 143 4.79 1.82 -6.64
CA LEU A 143 5.58 2.27 -5.50
C LEU A 143 7.08 2.21 -5.76
N LEU A 144 7.60 1.12 -6.32
CA LEU A 144 9.04 0.90 -6.50
C LEU A 144 9.62 1.64 -7.71
N SER A 145 8.89 2.57 -8.30
CA SER A 145 9.40 3.46 -9.35
C SER A 145 10.07 4.67 -8.73
N LEU A 146 11.40 4.75 -8.86
CA LEU A 146 12.20 5.92 -8.49
C LEU A 146 12.51 6.76 -9.73
N ASP A 147 12.67 8.07 -9.57
CA ASP A 147 12.92 9.00 -10.68
C ASP A 147 14.32 9.62 -10.60
N GLY A 148 15.04 9.67 -11.72
CA GLY A 148 16.36 10.26 -11.81
C GLY A 148 17.53 9.28 -11.67
N GLU A 149 18.75 9.78 -11.54
CA GLU A 149 19.96 8.99 -11.41
C GLU A 149 20.03 8.31 -10.03
N ARG A 150 20.58 7.08 -9.98
CA ARG A 150 20.64 6.25 -8.76
C ARG A 150 21.99 6.35 -8.12
N GLU A 151 21.97 6.59 -6.81
CA GLU A 151 23.15 6.65 -5.95
C GLU A 151 22.95 5.74 -4.74
N VAL A 152 24.05 5.17 -4.23
CA VAL A 152 24.04 4.43 -2.97
C VAL A 152 24.09 5.45 -1.84
N GLY A 153 23.08 5.45 -1.00
CA GLY A 153 22.98 6.29 0.18
C GLY A 153 23.50 5.61 1.44
N GLU A 154 22.95 6.04 2.56
CA GLU A 154 23.35 5.60 3.90
C GLU A 154 22.98 4.15 4.18
N ARG A 155 23.69 3.57 5.15
CA ARG A 155 23.25 2.36 5.85
C ARG A 155 22.56 2.75 7.14
N LYS A 156 21.42 2.13 7.41
CA LYS A 156 20.65 2.36 8.64
C LYS A 156 19.86 1.11 9.04
N GLU A 157 19.06 1.24 10.06
CA GLU A 157 18.20 0.16 10.54
C GLU A 157 16.74 0.58 10.40
N ILE A 158 15.93 -0.31 9.81
CA ILE A 158 14.49 -0.16 9.68
C ILE A 158 13.81 -1.36 10.32
N GLY A 159 13.05 -1.13 11.37
CA GLY A 159 12.34 -2.21 12.07
C GLY A 159 13.26 -3.31 12.62
N GLY A 160 14.47 -2.98 13.05
CA GLY A 160 15.46 -3.94 13.55
C GLY A 160 16.26 -4.65 12.44
N VAL A 161 16.11 -4.25 11.18
CA VAL A 161 16.82 -4.85 10.05
C VAL A 161 17.81 -3.85 9.46
N ARG A 162 19.08 -4.24 9.34
CA ARG A 162 20.09 -3.44 8.65
C ARG A 162 19.72 -3.26 7.17
N THR A 163 19.83 -2.04 6.67
CA THR A 163 19.49 -1.66 5.30
C THR A 163 20.60 -0.88 4.63
N VAL A 164 20.57 -0.87 3.30
CA VAL A 164 21.26 0.09 2.45
C VAL A 164 20.21 0.92 1.71
N GLN A 165 20.44 2.21 1.64
CA GLN A 165 19.57 3.12 0.92
C GLN A 165 19.98 3.27 -0.54
N VAL A 166 19.00 3.26 -1.44
CA VAL A 166 19.13 3.75 -2.81
C VAL A 166 18.43 5.09 -2.89
N MET A 167 19.14 6.13 -3.29
CA MET A 167 18.61 7.47 -3.58
C MET A 167 18.47 7.66 -5.08
N ALA A 168 17.47 8.42 -5.49
CA ALA A 168 17.29 8.80 -6.88
C ALA A 168 17.17 10.33 -7.00
N GLY A 169 17.80 10.92 -8.05
CA GLY A 169 17.78 12.36 -8.30
C GLY A 169 18.21 13.16 -7.06
N GLU A 170 19.34 12.85 -6.46
CA GLU A 170 19.85 13.47 -5.22
C GLU A 170 18.83 13.42 -4.05
N GLY A 171 17.97 12.41 -4.05
CA GLY A 171 16.86 12.23 -3.09
C GLY A 171 15.55 12.90 -3.50
N GLY A 172 15.55 13.80 -4.48
CA GLY A 172 14.34 14.42 -5.03
C GLY A 172 13.45 13.45 -5.80
N GLY A 173 14.02 12.38 -6.37
CA GLY A 173 13.32 11.31 -7.08
C GLY A 173 12.90 10.13 -6.19
N GLY A 174 13.17 10.21 -4.89
CA GLY A 174 12.79 9.22 -3.89
C GLY A 174 13.98 8.47 -3.26
N ARG A 175 13.67 7.74 -2.19
CA ARG A 175 14.64 6.91 -1.43
C ARG A 175 14.03 5.56 -1.12
N LEU A 176 14.81 4.50 -1.32
CA LEU A 176 14.42 3.12 -1.07
C LEU A 176 15.41 2.47 -0.10
N ASP A 177 14.94 2.03 1.05
CA ASP A 177 15.74 1.28 2.01
C ASP A 177 15.57 -0.22 1.75
N VAL A 178 16.68 -0.91 1.46
CA VAL A 178 16.73 -2.32 1.06
C VAL A 178 17.43 -3.16 2.13
N ALA A 179 16.83 -4.27 2.52
CA ALA A 179 17.36 -5.17 3.54
C ALA A 179 18.74 -5.74 3.17
N LEU A 180 19.67 -5.67 4.12
CA LEU A 180 21.00 -6.27 4.04
C LEU A 180 21.06 -7.69 4.66
N VAL A 181 19.95 -8.15 5.24
CA VAL A 181 19.88 -9.48 5.87
C VAL A 181 18.74 -10.28 5.24
N GLY A 182 18.98 -11.55 4.94
CA GLY A 182 18.02 -12.39 4.26
C GLY A 182 17.83 -12.01 2.80
N LYS A 183 16.61 -12.12 2.28
CA LYS A 183 16.29 -11.63 0.93
C LYS A 183 16.34 -10.10 0.91
N PRO A 184 16.87 -9.48 -0.16
CA PRO A 184 16.98 -8.02 -0.25
C PRO A 184 15.61 -7.37 -0.54
N TYR A 185 14.69 -7.51 0.39
CA TYR A 185 13.40 -6.87 0.29
C TYR A 185 13.48 -5.35 0.47
N PRO A 186 12.68 -4.55 -0.24
CA PRO A 186 12.47 -3.17 0.10
C PRO A 186 11.70 -3.09 1.43
N LEU A 187 12.16 -2.27 2.38
CA LEU A 187 11.53 -2.13 3.70
C LEU A 187 10.85 -0.78 3.89
N ARG A 188 11.35 0.25 3.24
CA ARG A 188 10.77 1.60 3.30
C ARG A 188 11.02 2.32 1.99
N LEU A 189 10.00 2.96 1.49
CA LEU A 189 10.07 3.89 0.37
C LEU A 189 9.65 5.27 0.84
N GLU A 190 10.47 6.27 0.57
CA GLU A 190 10.13 7.68 0.64
C GLU A 190 10.04 8.21 -0.79
N ARG A 191 8.88 8.67 -1.20
CA ARG A 191 8.66 9.18 -2.56
C ARG A 191 9.16 10.61 -2.68
N GLY A 192 9.75 10.93 -3.83
CA GLY A 192 10.22 12.27 -4.15
C GLY A 192 9.11 13.32 -4.04
N GLY A 193 9.52 14.57 -3.77
CA GLY A 193 8.59 15.68 -3.63
C GLY A 193 7.65 15.62 -2.43
N GLY A 194 7.94 14.80 -1.43
CA GLY A 194 7.07 14.62 -0.26
C GLY A 194 5.79 13.84 -0.56
N ALA A 195 5.78 13.06 -1.64
CA ALA A 195 4.61 12.31 -2.11
C ALA A 195 4.28 11.05 -1.26
N GLY A 196 4.84 10.98 -0.05
CA GLY A 196 4.51 9.99 0.95
C GLY A 196 5.66 9.08 1.33
N VAL A 197 5.42 8.34 2.41
CA VAL A 197 6.33 7.31 2.95
C VAL A 197 5.53 6.04 3.14
N VAL A 198 6.04 4.93 2.63
CA VAL A 198 5.44 3.59 2.78
C VAL A 198 6.46 2.65 3.39
N GLU A 199 6.08 2.00 4.46
CA GLU A 199 6.80 0.89 5.07
C GLU A 199 6.27 -0.43 4.51
N MET A 200 7.17 -1.37 4.28
CA MET A 200 6.91 -2.69 3.72
C MET A 200 7.45 -3.74 4.68
N ALA A 201 6.57 -4.53 5.22
CA ALA A 201 6.90 -5.52 6.25
C ALA A 201 6.20 -6.85 5.99
N GLU A 202 6.46 -7.82 6.85
CA GLU A 202 5.80 -9.14 6.82
C GLU A 202 5.92 -9.84 5.45
N TRP A 203 7.03 -9.62 4.73
CA TRP A 203 7.30 -10.25 3.46
C TRP A 203 7.22 -11.78 3.54
N GLY A 204 6.42 -12.39 2.67
CA GLY A 204 6.21 -13.84 2.63
C GLY A 204 5.41 -14.43 3.79
N LYS A 205 4.93 -13.61 4.74
CA LYS A 205 4.06 -14.10 5.81
C LYS A 205 2.62 -14.26 5.29
N ASP A 206 2.19 -15.49 5.14
CA ASP A 206 0.83 -15.79 4.72
C ASP A 206 -0.22 -15.31 5.74
N PHE A 207 -1.39 -14.97 5.24
CA PHE A 207 -2.56 -14.58 6.02
C PHE A 207 -3.83 -15.05 5.32
N THR A 208 -4.89 -15.23 6.08
CA THR A 208 -6.15 -15.76 5.55
C THR A 208 -7.07 -14.63 5.10
N LEU A 209 -7.44 -14.63 3.83
CA LEU A 209 -8.55 -13.83 3.30
C LEU A 209 -9.84 -14.66 3.45
N ARG A 210 -10.85 -14.10 4.09
CA ARG A 210 -12.14 -14.78 4.30
C ARG A 210 -13.27 -13.98 3.68
N LYS A 211 -14.09 -14.65 2.88
CA LYS A 211 -15.29 -14.04 2.31
C LYS A 211 -16.24 -13.63 3.46
N PRO A 212 -16.79 -12.41 3.44
CA PRO A 212 -17.76 -11.98 4.42
C PRO A 212 -19.01 -12.88 4.39
N LYS A 213 -19.65 -13.05 5.54
CA LYS A 213 -20.91 -13.79 5.62
C LYS A 213 -22.03 -13.02 4.91
N LYS A 214 -23.04 -13.73 4.44
CA LYS A 214 -24.20 -13.10 3.75
C LYS A 214 -24.88 -12.01 4.59
N GLU A 215 -25.02 -12.26 5.90
CA GLU A 215 -25.64 -11.31 6.83
C GLU A 215 -24.83 -10.03 7.03
N GLN A 216 -23.55 -10.07 6.68
CA GLN A 216 -22.61 -8.95 6.75
C GLN A 216 -22.43 -8.27 5.39
N THR A 217 -23.06 -8.76 4.33
CA THR A 217 -22.85 -8.31 2.95
C THR A 217 -24.14 -7.71 2.39
N VAL A 218 -23.98 -6.60 1.67
CA VAL A 218 -25.03 -5.99 0.85
C VAL A 218 -24.53 -6.02 -0.60
N ASP A 219 -25.39 -6.47 -1.52
CA ASP A 219 -25.06 -6.45 -2.95
C ASP A 219 -25.42 -5.07 -3.51
N HIS A 220 -24.47 -4.39 -4.15
CA HIS A 220 -24.68 -3.09 -4.78
C HIS A 220 -25.41 -3.30 -6.11
N GLY A 221 -26.69 -3.25 -6.11
CA GLY A 221 -27.55 -3.55 -7.27
C GLY A 221 -28.95 -3.97 -6.85
N GLU A 222 -29.16 -4.26 -5.55
CA GLU A 222 -30.52 -4.39 -5.05
C GLU A 222 -31.17 -2.99 -4.88
N PRO A 223 -32.47 -2.83 -5.23
CA PRO A 223 -33.18 -1.57 -5.06
C PRO A 223 -33.17 -1.14 -3.58
N GLY A 224 -32.36 -0.15 -3.23
CA GLY A 224 -32.18 0.32 -1.85
C GLY A 224 -30.72 0.59 -1.45
N ALA A 225 -29.73 0.10 -2.21
CA ALA A 225 -28.36 0.52 -2.08
C ALA A 225 -28.14 1.72 -3.02
N GLY A 226 -28.06 2.92 -2.47
CA GLY A 226 -27.92 4.16 -3.22
C GLY A 226 -26.72 4.11 -4.18
N SER A 227 -26.92 4.61 -5.38
CA SER A 227 -25.92 4.78 -6.43
C SER A 227 -24.90 5.85 -6.02
N GLY A 228 -23.89 5.49 -5.25
CA GLY A 228 -22.99 6.40 -4.57
C GLY A 228 -21.52 6.26 -4.79
N LEU A 229 -21.05 5.56 -5.84
CA LEU A 229 -19.61 5.38 -6.08
C LEU A 229 -19.10 6.04 -7.37
N SER A 230 -19.88 6.87 -8.04
CA SER A 230 -19.43 7.64 -9.19
C SER A 230 -19.07 9.07 -8.81
N GLY A 231 -17.85 9.28 -8.36
CA GLY A 231 -17.23 10.59 -8.15
C GLY A 231 -15.95 10.69 -8.97
N SER A 232 -15.92 11.68 -9.82
CA SER A 232 -14.90 12.10 -10.80
C SER A 232 -13.50 12.22 -10.24
#